data_7492711fd04150d54beb8ab7ae9ae2c7
#
_entry.id   7492711fd04150d54beb8ab7ae9ae2c7
#
_cell.length_a   1.000
_cell.length_b   1.000
_cell.length_c   1.000
_cell.angle_alpha   90.00
_cell.angle_beta   90.00
_cell.angle_gamma   90.00
#
_symmetry.space_group_name_H-M   'P 1'
#
loop_
_entity.id
_entity.type
_entity.pdbx_description
1 polymer ?
#
loop_
_entity_poly.entity_id
_entity_poly.type
_entity_poly.pdbx_seq_one_letter_code
_entity_poly.pdbx_strand_id
1 'polypeptide(L)'
;VSTLQDSINDLLSGDEIRAENAVLALIEFGDQALPALMDLTYSSNTDSRWWAIRTLAQSPLLQTAWLVPFLLEDPAPEVRQCAALGLGIKADESAINPLVRALSDADPMVGNLAVNSLIKIGKAAVPNLIECARTGSQPARIHALRALAEIRDHRAIPIMMQVMEEDSALLQHWAKEGLERLGLDMVYIKPV
;
A
#
# COMPACT_ATOMS: atom_id res chain seq x y z
N VAL A 1 32.06 3.33 16.91
CA VAL A 1 31.16 3.84 15.87
C VAL A 1 31.20 2.82 14.74
N SER A 2 30.05 2.19 14.45
CA SER A 2 29.92 1.23 13.34
C SER A 2 30.20 1.98 12.01
N THR A 3 30.90 1.33 11.10
CA THR A 3 31.08 1.88 9.75
C THR A 3 29.87 1.61 8.89
N LEU A 4 29.71 2.33 7.77
CA LEU A 4 28.66 2.05 6.79
C LEU A 4 28.70 0.57 6.34
N GLN A 5 29.89 0.04 6.09
CA GLN A 5 30.07 -1.36 5.68
C GLN A 5 29.66 -2.35 6.76
N ASP A 6 29.96 -2.07 8.04
CA ASP A 6 29.50 -2.91 9.15
C ASP A 6 27.98 -2.93 9.22
N SER A 7 27.32 -1.77 9.05
CA SER A 7 25.85 -1.67 9.04
C SER A 7 25.23 -2.42 7.86
N ILE A 8 25.84 -2.39 6.68
CA ILE A 8 25.37 -3.21 5.52
C ILE A 8 25.55 -4.71 5.84
N ASN A 9 26.67 -5.11 6.44
CA ASN A 9 26.90 -6.51 6.80
C ASN A 9 25.90 -6.97 7.87
N ASP A 10 25.56 -6.12 8.83
CA ASP A 10 24.56 -6.40 9.87
C ASP A 10 23.16 -6.51 9.27
N LEU A 11 22.81 -5.63 8.29
CA LEU A 11 21.54 -5.71 7.56
C LEU A 11 21.35 -7.06 6.85
N LEU A 12 22.43 -7.63 6.34
CA LEU A 12 22.44 -8.88 5.56
C LEU A 12 22.84 -10.11 6.40
N SER A 13 22.94 -9.98 7.71
CA SER A 13 23.47 -11.03 8.60
C SER A 13 22.57 -12.27 8.74
N GLY A 14 21.28 -12.16 8.38
CA GLY A 14 20.27 -13.17 8.67
C GLY A 14 19.77 -13.16 10.13
N ASP A 15 20.32 -12.29 10.96
CA ASP A 15 19.84 -12.03 12.33
C ASP A 15 18.91 -10.82 12.33
N GLU A 16 17.64 -11.04 12.66
CA GLU A 16 16.60 -10.02 12.60
C GLU A 16 16.89 -8.82 13.52
N ILE A 17 17.44 -9.07 14.73
CA ILE A 17 17.75 -8.00 15.70
C ILE A 17 18.90 -7.13 15.18
N ARG A 18 19.93 -7.76 14.63
CA ARG A 18 21.05 -7.04 14.02
C ARG A 18 20.60 -6.24 12.80
N ALA A 19 19.77 -6.82 11.95
CA ALA A 19 19.24 -6.16 10.77
C ALA A 19 18.35 -4.96 11.13
N GLU A 20 17.45 -5.08 12.11
CA GLU A 20 16.63 -3.94 12.59
C GLU A 20 17.49 -2.79 13.16
N ASN A 21 18.54 -3.11 13.91
CA ASN A 21 19.49 -2.09 14.39
C ASN A 21 20.25 -1.45 13.24
N ALA A 22 20.62 -2.23 12.21
CA ALA A 22 21.28 -1.72 11.02
C ALA A 22 20.40 -0.78 10.20
N VAL A 23 19.08 -1.03 10.12
CA VAL A 23 18.12 -0.11 9.48
C VAL A 23 18.24 1.30 10.07
N LEU A 24 18.24 1.42 11.41
CA LEU A 24 18.35 2.71 12.08
C LEU A 24 19.69 3.39 11.80
N ALA A 25 20.79 2.63 11.90
CA ALA A 25 22.13 3.15 11.60
C ALA A 25 22.25 3.62 10.14
N LEU A 26 21.70 2.86 9.17
CA LEU A 26 21.76 3.21 7.76
C LEU A 26 20.92 4.46 7.43
N ILE A 27 19.82 4.68 8.13
CA ILE A 27 19.04 5.92 8.01
C ILE A 27 19.88 7.13 8.50
N GLU A 28 20.66 6.97 9.58
CA GLU A 28 21.54 8.03 10.08
C GLU A 28 22.70 8.36 9.12
N PHE A 29 23.21 7.39 8.34
CA PHE A 29 24.18 7.63 7.29
C PHE A 29 23.64 8.48 6.12
N GLY A 30 22.31 8.58 5.98
CA GLY A 30 21.66 9.42 4.99
C GLY A 30 22.12 9.14 3.54
N ASP A 31 22.55 10.18 2.82
CA ASP A 31 22.99 10.09 1.42
C ASP A 31 24.13 9.09 1.21
N GLN A 32 24.98 8.84 2.21
CA GLN A 32 26.10 7.90 2.10
C GLN A 32 25.63 6.45 1.98
N ALA A 33 24.49 6.11 2.57
CA ALA A 33 23.93 4.76 2.50
C ALA A 33 23.11 4.50 1.21
N LEU A 34 22.61 5.55 0.56
CA LEU A 34 21.70 5.41 -0.59
C LEU A 34 22.26 4.54 -1.73
N PRO A 35 23.51 4.72 -2.21
CA PRO A 35 24.01 3.89 -3.33
C PRO A 35 23.99 2.40 -2.98
N ALA A 36 24.47 2.02 -1.80
CA ALA A 36 24.52 0.63 -1.37
C ALA A 36 23.09 0.05 -1.19
N LEU A 37 22.16 0.81 -0.61
CA LEU A 37 20.77 0.40 -0.48
C LEU A 37 20.08 0.24 -1.83
N MET A 38 20.32 1.16 -2.77
CA MET A 38 19.78 1.07 -4.13
C MET A 38 20.32 -0.17 -4.87
N ASP A 39 21.60 -0.47 -4.74
CA ASP A 39 22.18 -1.68 -5.34
C ASP A 39 21.54 -2.95 -4.75
N LEU A 40 21.31 -2.99 -3.45
CA LEU A 40 20.67 -4.12 -2.78
C LEU A 40 19.22 -4.35 -3.22
N THR A 41 18.50 -3.33 -3.68
CA THR A 41 17.14 -3.51 -4.21
C THR A 41 17.10 -4.34 -5.49
N TYR A 42 18.22 -4.50 -6.19
CA TYR A 42 18.37 -5.35 -7.38
C TYR A 42 19.07 -6.68 -7.10
N SER A 43 19.28 -7.03 -5.83
CA SER A 43 19.87 -8.31 -5.45
C SER A 43 19.01 -9.50 -5.92
N SER A 44 19.65 -10.59 -6.31
CA SER A 44 18.95 -11.85 -6.57
C SER A 44 18.35 -12.48 -5.30
N ASN A 45 18.88 -12.12 -4.12
CA ASN A 45 18.38 -12.57 -2.83
C ASN A 45 17.16 -11.73 -2.40
N THR A 46 16.06 -12.39 -2.12
CA THR A 46 14.79 -11.74 -1.72
C THR A 46 14.93 -10.97 -0.41
N ASP A 47 15.60 -11.54 0.59
CA ASP A 47 15.76 -10.90 1.90
C ASP A 47 16.58 -9.61 1.77
N SER A 48 17.62 -9.61 0.93
CA SER A 48 18.42 -8.42 0.66
C SER A 48 17.58 -7.30 0.04
N ARG A 49 16.71 -7.62 -0.94
CA ARG A 49 15.79 -6.66 -1.53
C ARG A 49 14.78 -6.15 -0.51
N TRP A 50 14.23 -7.05 0.30
CA TRP A 50 13.25 -6.70 1.33
C TRP A 50 13.82 -5.73 2.37
N TRP A 51 15.01 -6.04 2.91
CA TRP A 51 15.70 -5.20 3.89
C TRP A 51 16.07 -3.83 3.32
N ALA A 52 16.53 -3.79 2.06
CA ALA A 52 16.86 -2.54 1.39
C ALA A 52 15.61 -1.66 1.21
N ILE A 53 14.50 -2.22 0.73
CA ILE A 53 13.23 -1.50 0.55
C ILE A 53 12.67 -1.04 1.89
N ARG A 54 12.74 -1.88 2.94
CA ARG A 54 12.32 -1.51 4.28
C ARG A 54 13.12 -0.32 4.84
N THR A 55 14.43 -0.33 4.63
CA THR A 55 15.32 0.77 5.06
C THR A 55 15.00 2.05 4.27
N LEU A 56 14.92 1.97 2.95
CA LEU A 56 14.56 3.10 2.09
C LEU A 56 13.19 3.68 2.45
N ALA A 57 12.19 2.84 2.73
CA ALA A 57 10.84 3.27 3.08
C ALA A 57 10.79 4.15 4.33
N GLN A 58 11.71 3.94 5.26
CA GLN A 58 11.82 4.73 6.50
C GLN A 58 12.77 5.93 6.36
N SER A 59 13.56 5.99 5.30
CA SER A 59 14.48 7.10 5.05
C SER A 59 13.72 8.40 4.73
N PRO A 60 14.11 9.54 5.32
CA PRO A 60 13.56 10.85 4.94
C PRO A 60 13.88 11.23 3.48
N LEU A 61 14.89 10.59 2.89
CA LEU A 61 15.34 10.83 1.51
C LEU A 61 14.53 10.04 0.47
N LEU A 62 13.62 9.16 0.90
CA LEU A 62 12.82 8.34 0.00
C LEU A 62 12.06 9.20 -1.01
N GLN A 63 12.19 8.85 -2.28
CA GLN A 63 11.29 9.29 -3.34
C GLN A 63 10.29 8.17 -3.64
N THR A 64 9.01 8.50 -3.65
CA THR A 64 7.91 7.53 -3.89
C THR A 64 8.15 6.70 -5.15
N ALA A 65 8.65 7.33 -6.22
CA ALA A 65 8.94 6.66 -7.49
C ALA A 65 9.92 5.48 -7.38
N TRP A 66 10.79 5.46 -6.38
CA TRP A 66 11.76 4.36 -6.20
C TRP A 66 11.11 3.06 -5.76
N LEU A 67 10.01 3.11 -5.02
CA LEU A 67 9.32 1.91 -4.53
C LEU A 67 8.28 1.34 -5.52
N VAL A 68 7.86 2.13 -6.50
CA VAL A 68 6.80 1.72 -7.44
C VAL A 68 7.15 0.46 -8.24
N PRO A 69 8.35 0.28 -8.81
CA PRO A 69 8.70 -0.96 -9.52
C PRO A 69 8.62 -2.19 -8.61
N PHE A 70 9.06 -2.08 -7.37
CA PHE A 70 9.04 -3.20 -6.41
C PHE A 70 7.62 -3.54 -5.97
N LEU A 71 6.73 -2.56 -5.86
CA LEU A 71 5.31 -2.81 -5.60
C LEU A 71 4.66 -3.61 -6.74
N LEU A 72 4.97 -3.26 -7.97
CA LEU A 72 4.21 -3.74 -9.13
C LEU A 72 4.85 -4.95 -9.84
N GLU A 73 6.16 -5.13 -9.72
CA GLU A 73 6.93 -6.02 -10.60
C GLU A 73 7.85 -7.00 -9.86
N ASP A 74 8.09 -6.83 -8.56
CA ASP A 74 8.95 -7.78 -7.85
C ASP A 74 8.32 -9.18 -7.83
N PRO A 75 9.07 -10.24 -8.18
CA PRO A 75 8.55 -11.60 -8.20
C PRO A 75 8.14 -12.11 -6.82
N ALA A 76 8.77 -11.61 -5.74
CA ALA A 76 8.50 -12.03 -4.38
C ALA A 76 7.37 -11.19 -3.75
N PRO A 77 6.26 -11.80 -3.30
CA PRO A 77 5.15 -11.06 -2.70
C PRO A 77 5.57 -10.30 -1.45
N GLU A 78 6.52 -10.81 -0.66
CA GLU A 78 7.03 -10.16 0.55
C GLU A 78 7.67 -8.79 0.22
N VAL A 79 8.36 -8.70 -0.90
CA VAL A 79 8.97 -7.44 -1.37
C VAL A 79 7.88 -6.47 -1.83
N ARG A 80 6.87 -6.94 -2.58
CA ARG A 80 5.72 -6.12 -2.96
C ARG A 80 4.93 -5.62 -1.74
N GLN A 81 4.74 -6.47 -0.73
CA GLN A 81 4.11 -6.09 0.55
C GLN A 81 4.90 -4.97 1.24
N CYS A 82 6.23 -5.11 1.34
CA CYS A 82 7.10 -4.11 1.93
C CYS A 82 7.02 -2.77 1.18
N ALA A 83 7.01 -2.80 -0.15
CA ALA A 83 6.87 -1.61 -0.98
C ALA A 83 5.49 -0.94 -0.80
N ALA A 84 4.40 -1.72 -0.75
CA ALA A 84 3.05 -1.21 -0.48
C ALA A 84 2.98 -0.47 0.86
N LEU A 85 3.55 -1.08 1.91
CA LEU A 85 3.62 -0.47 3.24
C LEU A 85 4.46 0.82 3.24
N GLY A 86 5.63 0.78 2.58
CA GLY A 86 6.55 1.92 2.46
C GLY A 86 5.91 3.13 1.78
N LEU A 87 5.14 2.91 0.71
CA LEU A 87 4.39 3.96 0.04
C LEU A 87 3.34 4.62 0.95
N GLY A 88 2.76 3.84 1.88
CA GLY A 88 1.83 4.36 2.88
C GLY A 88 2.50 5.13 4.03
N ILE A 89 3.81 5.00 4.25
CA ILE A 89 4.54 5.77 5.27
C ILE A 89 4.63 7.24 4.87
N LYS A 90 4.95 7.50 3.60
CA LYS A 90 5.03 8.88 3.05
C LYS A 90 3.65 9.49 2.81
N ALA A 91 2.65 8.66 2.52
CA ALA A 91 1.30 9.08 2.16
C ALA A 91 1.28 10.14 1.03
N ASP A 92 2.17 9.97 0.05
CA ASP A 92 2.33 10.88 -1.09
C ASP A 92 1.27 10.57 -2.17
N GLU A 93 0.65 11.60 -2.71
CA GLU A 93 -0.39 11.46 -3.75
C GLU A 93 0.13 10.78 -5.02
N SER A 94 1.42 10.87 -5.33
CA SER A 94 2.03 10.18 -6.47
C SER A 94 1.98 8.65 -6.36
N ALA A 95 1.78 8.11 -5.14
CA ALA A 95 1.59 6.68 -4.89
C ALA A 95 0.17 6.17 -5.19
N ILE A 96 -0.81 7.05 -5.40
CA ILE A 96 -2.22 6.65 -5.56
C ILE A 96 -2.40 5.66 -6.70
N ASN A 97 -1.95 5.99 -7.91
CA ASN A 97 -2.13 5.13 -9.07
C ASN A 97 -1.44 3.77 -8.93
N PRO A 98 -0.17 3.68 -8.51
CA PRO A 98 0.48 2.40 -8.22
C PRO A 98 -0.27 1.57 -7.17
N LEU A 99 -0.71 2.18 -6.07
CA LEU A 99 -1.44 1.48 -5.02
C LEU A 99 -2.82 0.99 -5.49
N VAL A 100 -3.54 1.77 -6.31
CA VAL A 100 -4.80 1.33 -6.91
C VAL A 100 -4.59 0.13 -7.83
N ARG A 101 -3.50 0.08 -8.62
CA ARG A 101 -3.15 -1.10 -9.41
C ARG A 101 -2.88 -2.33 -8.52
N ALA A 102 -2.23 -2.14 -7.38
CA ALA A 102 -1.91 -3.21 -6.44
C ALA A 102 -3.15 -3.76 -5.70
N LEU A 103 -4.33 -3.12 -5.78
CA LEU A 103 -5.59 -3.66 -5.22
C LEU A 103 -6.02 -4.98 -5.85
N SER A 104 -5.52 -5.32 -7.04
CA SER A 104 -5.75 -6.59 -7.74
C SER A 104 -4.54 -7.51 -7.75
N ASP A 105 -3.56 -7.29 -6.86
CA ASP A 105 -2.39 -8.18 -6.76
C ASP A 105 -2.80 -9.62 -6.50
N ALA A 106 -2.03 -10.56 -7.05
CA ALA A 106 -2.26 -11.99 -6.86
C ALA A 106 -2.08 -12.42 -5.40
N ASP A 107 -1.24 -11.71 -4.63
CA ASP A 107 -1.10 -11.91 -3.19
C ASP A 107 -2.09 -11.01 -2.43
N PRO A 108 -3.03 -11.60 -1.66
CA PRO A 108 -4.07 -10.83 -0.96
C PRO A 108 -3.52 -9.84 0.07
N MET A 109 -2.33 -10.10 0.63
CA MET A 109 -1.72 -9.22 1.62
C MET A 109 -1.21 -7.92 0.95
N VAL A 110 -0.69 -8.00 -0.27
CA VAL A 110 -0.31 -6.80 -1.06
C VAL A 110 -1.53 -5.89 -1.26
N GLY A 111 -2.66 -6.46 -1.70
CA GLY A 111 -3.92 -5.72 -1.84
C GLY A 111 -4.39 -5.07 -0.54
N ASN A 112 -4.33 -5.79 0.57
CA ASN A 112 -4.69 -5.28 1.90
C ASN A 112 -3.78 -4.12 2.36
N LEU A 113 -2.46 -4.23 2.14
CA LEU A 113 -1.51 -3.18 2.48
C LEU A 113 -1.70 -1.95 1.58
N ALA A 114 -2.00 -2.15 0.29
CA ALA A 114 -2.35 -1.06 -0.63
C ALA A 114 -3.61 -0.31 -0.17
N VAL A 115 -4.67 -1.01 0.28
CA VAL A 115 -5.86 -0.39 0.89
C VAL A 115 -5.45 0.49 2.07
N ASN A 116 -4.68 -0.05 3.01
CA ASN A 116 -4.26 0.70 4.21
C ASN A 116 -3.45 1.94 3.85
N SER A 117 -2.61 1.85 2.83
CA SER A 117 -1.80 2.97 2.33
C SER A 117 -2.66 4.04 1.65
N LEU A 118 -3.66 3.64 0.84
CA LEU A 118 -4.63 4.55 0.24
C LEU A 118 -5.50 5.26 1.29
N ILE A 119 -5.88 4.56 2.36
CA ILE A 119 -6.60 5.16 3.49
C ILE A 119 -5.76 6.23 4.17
N LYS A 120 -4.44 6.01 4.36
CA LYS A 120 -3.53 7.00 4.93
C LYS A 120 -3.37 8.23 4.03
N ILE A 121 -3.32 8.06 2.71
CA ILE A 121 -3.34 9.17 1.73
C ILE A 121 -4.67 9.93 1.83
N GLY A 122 -5.77 9.23 2.08
CA GLY A 122 -7.05 9.82 2.41
C GLY A 122 -7.79 10.40 1.20
N LYS A 123 -8.35 11.59 1.36
CA LYS A 123 -9.31 12.20 0.40
C LYS A 123 -8.77 12.39 -1.01
N ALA A 124 -7.46 12.51 -1.18
CA ALA A 124 -6.83 12.61 -2.50
C ALA A 124 -7.01 11.34 -3.33
N ALA A 125 -7.06 10.15 -2.68
CA ALA A 125 -7.26 8.87 -3.36
C ALA A 125 -8.71 8.60 -3.81
N VAL A 126 -9.69 9.36 -3.30
CA VAL A 126 -11.12 9.09 -3.54
C VAL A 126 -11.51 9.03 -5.01
N PRO A 127 -11.09 9.95 -5.90
CA PRO A 127 -11.46 9.86 -7.33
C PRO A 127 -10.98 8.56 -7.99
N ASN A 128 -9.74 8.14 -7.72
CA ASN A 128 -9.16 6.92 -8.28
C ASN A 128 -9.82 5.65 -7.70
N LEU A 129 -10.18 5.68 -6.41
CA LEU A 129 -10.92 4.59 -5.76
C LEU A 129 -12.34 4.46 -6.30
N ILE A 130 -13.04 5.57 -6.58
CA ILE A 130 -14.37 5.55 -7.23
C ILE A 130 -14.27 4.91 -8.61
N GLU A 131 -13.28 5.29 -9.41
CA GLU A 131 -13.10 4.71 -10.73
C GLU A 131 -12.75 3.21 -10.65
N CYS A 132 -11.89 2.83 -9.71
CA CYS A 132 -11.58 1.42 -9.44
C CYS A 132 -12.81 0.62 -8.99
N ALA A 133 -13.66 1.20 -8.14
CA ALA A 133 -14.91 0.57 -7.71
C ALA A 133 -15.91 0.38 -8.86
N ARG A 134 -15.85 1.24 -9.89
CA ARG A 134 -16.70 1.16 -11.09
C ARG A 134 -16.21 0.14 -12.11
N THR A 135 -14.92 0.16 -12.43
CA THR A 135 -14.36 -0.52 -13.61
C THR A 135 -13.35 -1.62 -13.30
N GLY A 136 -12.90 -1.74 -12.06
CA GLY A 136 -11.87 -2.69 -11.65
C GLY A 136 -12.31 -4.16 -11.68
N SER A 137 -11.35 -5.06 -11.50
CA SER A 137 -11.64 -6.47 -11.23
C SER A 137 -12.41 -6.63 -9.92
N GLN A 138 -13.12 -7.74 -9.73
CA GLN A 138 -13.90 -7.94 -8.51
C GLN A 138 -13.07 -7.78 -7.22
N PRO A 139 -11.84 -8.34 -7.08
CA PRO A 139 -11.01 -8.09 -5.90
C PRO A 139 -10.67 -6.61 -5.72
N ALA A 140 -10.28 -5.92 -6.80
CA ALA A 140 -9.94 -4.50 -6.74
C ALA A 140 -11.14 -3.63 -6.32
N ARG A 141 -12.34 -3.94 -6.83
CA ARG A 141 -13.59 -3.25 -6.48
C ARG A 141 -13.91 -3.39 -4.99
N ILE A 142 -13.76 -4.61 -4.43
CA ILE A 142 -13.97 -4.88 -3.01
C ILE A 142 -13.00 -4.04 -2.17
N HIS A 143 -11.71 -4.05 -2.52
CA HIS A 143 -10.69 -3.26 -1.85
C HIS A 143 -10.94 -1.76 -1.95
N ALA A 144 -11.36 -1.27 -3.13
CA ALA A 144 -11.67 0.13 -3.34
C ALA A 144 -12.86 0.59 -2.48
N LEU A 145 -13.95 -0.19 -2.43
CA LEU A 145 -15.12 0.11 -1.59
C LEU A 145 -14.75 0.11 -0.10
N ARG A 146 -13.93 -0.86 0.34
CA ARG A 146 -13.42 -0.89 1.71
C ARG A 146 -12.62 0.39 2.04
N ALA A 147 -11.73 0.82 1.15
CA ALA A 147 -10.96 2.05 1.35
C ALA A 147 -11.88 3.27 1.40
N LEU A 148 -12.86 3.37 0.49
CA LEU A 148 -13.84 4.47 0.46
C LEU A 148 -14.69 4.52 1.74
N ALA A 149 -15.09 3.37 2.28
CA ALA A 149 -15.85 3.27 3.52
C ALA A 149 -15.05 3.81 4.73
N GLU A 150 -13.72 3.56 4.76
CA GLU A 150 -12.85 4.04 5.83
C GLU A 150 -12.50 5.54 5.68
N ILE A 151 -12.31 6.03 4.44
CA ILE A 151 -12.00 7.44 4.16
C ILE A 151 -13.20 8.36 4.47
N ARG A 152 -14.43 7.86 4.35
CA ARG A 152 -15.68 8.57 4.68
C ARG A 152 -15.84 9.88 3.93
N ASP A 153 -15.60 9.89 2.64
CA ASP A 153 -15.80 11.07 1.79
C ASP A 153 -17.14 10.97 1.05
N HIS A 154 -17.97 12.01 1.14
CA HIS A 154 -19.30 12.05 0.53
C HIS A 154 -19.30 11.89 -0.99
N ARG A 155 -18.17 12.15 -1.66
CA ARG A 155 -18.02 11.90 -3.12
C ARG A 155 -18.19 10.43 -3.50
N ALA A 156 -18.02 9.50 -2.53
CA ALA A 156 -18.21 8.08 -2.74
C ALA A 156 -19.67 7.61 -2.69
N ILE A 157 -20.61 8.44 -2.22
CA ILE A 157 -22.02 8.05 -2.09
C ILE A 157 -22.62 7.54 -3.40
N PRO A 158 -22.46 8.23 -4.57
CA PRO A 158 -23.07 7.76 -5.82
C PRO A 158 -22.62 6.36 -6.24
N ILE A 159 -21.32 6.04 -6.12
CA ILE A 159 -20.83 4.72 -6.48
C ILE A 159 -21.27 3.65 -5.49
N MET A 160 -21.33 3.96 -4.19
CA MET A 160 -21.83 3.05 -3.18
C MET A 160 -23.33 2.72 -3.41
N MET A 161 -24.15 3.73 -3.73
CA MET A 161 -25.55 3.54 -4.09
C MET A 161 -25.71 2.66 -5.33
N GLN A 162 -24.92 2.89 -6.38
CA GLN A 162 -24.95 2.08 -7.58
C GLN A 162 -24.59 0.61 -7.27
N VAL A 163 -23.59 0.36 -6.45
CA VAL A 163 -23.16 -0.99 -6.06
C VAL A 163 -24.22 -1.73 -5.25
N MET A 164 -25.07 -1.03 -4.49
CA MET A 164 -26.18 -1.66 -3.76
C MET A 164 -27.21 -2.34 -4.69
N GLU A 165 -27.27 -1.96 -5.96
CA GLU A 165 -28.15 -2.56 -6.97
C GLU A 165 -27.55 -3.76 -7.70
N GLU A 166 -26.28 -4.11 -7.40
CA GLU A 166 -25.58 -5.24 -8.02
C GLU A 166 -25.86 -6.57 -7.28
N ASP A 167 -25.67 -7.71 -7.96
CA ASP A 167 -25.94 -9.04 -7.39
C ASP A 167 -24.84 -9.57 -6.43
N SER A 168 -23.71 -8.85 -6.28
CA SER A 168 -22.59 -9.27 -5.43
C SER A 168 -22.79 -8.88 -3.97
N ALA A 169 -23.12 -9.86 -3.14
CA ALA A 169 -23.32 -9.66 -1.69
C ALA A 169 -22.09 -9.02 -0.99
N LEU A 170 -20.87 -9.34 -1.43
CA LEU A 170 -19.65 -8.78 -0.83
C LEU A 170 -19.44 -7.33 -1.20
N LEU A 171 -19.75 -6.94 -2.45
CA LEU A 171 -19.70 -5.54 -2.89
C LEU A 171 -20.79 -4.73 -2.18
N GLN A 172 -22.01 -5.26 -2.10
CA GLN A 172 -23.12 -4.65 -1.36
C GLN A 172 -22.77 -4.44 0.13
N HIS A 173 -22.10 -5.42 0.75
CA HIS A 173 -21.67 -5.30 2.16
C HIS A 173 -20.79 -4.06 2.37
N TRP A 174 -19.74 -3.90 1.57
CA TRP A 174 -18.84 -2.76 1.71
C TRP A 174 -19.47 -1.43 1.32
N ALA A 175 -20.35 -1.43 0.32
CA ALA A 175 -21.10 -0.24 -0.06
C ALA A 175 -22.05 0.21 1.07
N LYS A 176 -22.79 -0.73 1.67
CA LYS A 176 -23.67 -0.50 2.81
C LYS A 176 -22.88 0.04 4.01
N GLU A 177 -21.80 -0.65 4.39
CA GLU A 177 -20.92 -0.23 5.48
C GLU A 177 -20.40 1.21 5.27
N GLY A 178 -20.00 1.57 4.04
CA GLY A 178 -19.57 2.91 3.72
C GLY A 178 -20.66 3.96 3.83
N LEU A 179 -21.89 3.64 3.39
CA LEU A 179 -23.04 4.53 3.51
C LEU A 179 -23.42 4.76 4.98
N GLU A 180 -23.45 3.70 5.79
CA GLU A 180 -23.71 3.79 7.23
C GLU A 180 -22.68 4.66 7.95
N ARG A 181 -21.39 4.49 7.62
CA ARG A 181 -20.30 5.31 8.18
C ARG A 181 -20.36 6.80 7.77
N LEU A 182 -21.06 7.09 6.68
CA LEU A 182 -21.38 8.45 6.25
C LEU A 182 -22.67 9.01 6.88
N GLY A 183 -23.32 8.24 7.78
CA GLY A 183 -24.55 8.64 8.46
C GLY A 183 -25.81 8.44 7.62
N LEU A 184 -25.72 7.62 6.57
CA LEU A 184 -26.86 7.26 5.72
C LEU A 184 -27.36 5.87 6.14
N ASP A 185 -28.23 5.81 7.17
CA ASP A 185 -28.93 4.60 7.58
C ASP A 185 -29.92 4.19 6.50
N MET A 186 -29.45 3.37 5.56
CA MET A 186 -30.26 2.87 4.47
C MET A 186 -31.14 1.71 4.94
N VAL A 187 -32.37 1.97 5.29
CA VAL A 187 -33.41 0.96 5.29
C VAL A 187 -33.78 0.68 3.82
N TYR A 188 -33.10 -0.28 3.20
CA TYR A 188 -33.38 -0.65 1.82
C TYR A 188 -34.73 -1.39 1.76
N ILE A 189 -35.79 -0.69 1.43
CA ILE A 189 -37.06 -1.32 1.05
C ILE A 189 -36.89 -1.74 -0.42
N LYS A 190 -36.63 -3.04 -0.64
CA LYS A 190 -36.64 -3.60 -1.99
C LYS A 190 -38.03 -3.35 -2.59
N PRO A 191 -38.15 -2.65 -3.73
CA PRO A 191 -39.46 -2.52 -4.37
C PRO A 191 -39.96 -3.91 -4.74
N VAL A 192 -41.25 -4.18 -4.42
CA VAL A 192 -41.96 -5.40 -4.74
C VAL A 192 -42.20 -5.50 -6.23
#